data_6da1c9cf1c50852dee09ca9df23f5936
#
_entry.id   6da1c9cf1c50852dee09ca9df23f5936
#
_cell.length_a   1.000
_cell.length_b   1.000
_cell.length_c   1.000
_cell.angle_alpha   90.00
_cell.angle_beta   90.00
_cell.angle_gamma   90.00
#
_symmetry.space_group_name_H-M   'P 1'
#
loop_
_entity.id
_entity.type
_entity.pdbx_description
1 polymer ?
#
loop_
_entity_poly.entity_id
_entity_poly.type
_entity_poly.pdbx_seq_one_letter_code
_entity_poly.pdbx_strand_id
1 'polypeptide(L)'
;LVVKGTNVTDPGPSLHVNGKQSRTIRLTVSPHADFRQVIRILGEIQIPPTQVSDEHIRFAILELLNNSIRAHREKEEPRDILIDMTVDDGRLVVAIRDFGGGFDPSRLPYELNADPATLNLQSPSFEEYQKRNGYKRFGMGIYVAKKTFSEFRLVFLDTRDRPAPWTPGKVTGTLITLGVQTRGHAAAADGAAAARGEAAYGK
;
A
#
# COMPACT_ATOMS: atom_id res chain seq x y z
N LEU A 1 20.16 -3.32 -3.11
CA LEU A 1 18.94 -3.88 -2.57
C LEU A 1 19.30 -4.82 -1.41
N VAL A 2 19.00 -4.45 -0.19
CA VAL A 2 19.17 -5.34 0.96
C VAL A 2 17.79 -5.87 1.31
N VAL A 3 17.53 -7.12 1.00
CA VAL A 3 16.40 -7.86 1.55
C VAL A 3 16.84 -8.33 2.93
N LYS A 4 16.45 -7.64 3.98
CA LYS A 4 16.47 -8.20 5.33
C LYS A 4 15.20 -9.04 5.50
N GLY A 5 15.17 -10.17 4.82
CA GLY A 5 14.19 -11.21 5.05
C GLY A 5 14.90 -12.38 5.71
N THR A 6 14.36 -12.88 6.79
CA THR A 6 14.68 -14.21 7.29
C THR A 6 14.43 -15.21 6.18
N ASN A 7 15.35 -16.16 5.99
CA ASN A 7 15.26 -17.23 4.99
C ASN A 7 13.87 -17.86 4.96
N VAL A 8 13.33 -18.02 3.76
CA VAL A 8 12.00 -18.58 3.47
C VAL A 8 11.79 -20.02 3.96
N THR A 9 12.83 -20.69 4.47
CA THR A 9 12.79 -22.07 5.00
C THR A 9 12.69 -22.16 6.52
N ASP A 10 12.88 -21.04 7.23
CA ASP A 10 12.65 -21.00 8.68
C ASP A 10 11.36 -20.19 8.92
N PRO A 11 10.35 -20.71 9.65
CA PRO A 11 9.26 -19.89 10.11
C PRO A 11 9.88 -18.79 10.99
N GLY A 12 10.27 -17.67 10.37
CA GLY A 12 10.96 -16.58 11.02
C GLY A 12 10.25 -16.15 12.30
N PRO A 13 10.89 -15.35 13.18
CA PRO A 13 10.40 -15.07 14.50
C PRO A 13 8.96 -14.56 14.44
N SER A 14 8.01 -15.42 14.77
CA SER A 14 6.61 -15.05 14.93
C SER A 14 6.49 -14.39 16.30
N LEU A 15 6.14 -13.10 16.33
CA LEU A 15 5.78 -12.44 17.57
C LEU A 15 4.37 -12.92 17.97
N HIS A 16 4.26 -13.70 19.03
CA HIS A 16 2.97 -14.05 19.61
C HIS A 16 2.53 -12.94 20.57
N VAL A 17 1.62 -12.10 20.12
CA VAL A 17 0.95 -11.13 21.00
C VAL A 17 -0.47 -11.65 21.23
N ASN A 18 -0.82 -11.98 22.47
CA ASN A 18 -2.13 -12.50 22.88
C ASN A 18 -2.58 -13.78 22.09
N GLY A 19 -1.64 -14.69 21.78
CA GLY A 19 -1.94 -15.93 21.05
C GLY A 19 -2.14 -15.78 19.54
N LYS A 20 -1.98 -14.60 18.97
CA LYS A 20 -2.07 -14.34 17.53
C LYS A 20 -0.69 -14.36 16.88
N GLN A 21 -0.57 -15.03 15.73
CA GLN A 21 0.65 -15.03 14.93
C GLN A 21 0.64 -13.83 13.96
N SER A 22 1.58 -12.93 14.14
CA SER A 22 1.87 -11.87 13.16
C SER A 22 3.15 -12.20 12.40
N ARG A 23 3.14 -12.11 11.08
CA ARG A 23 4.31 -12.30 10.22
C ARG A 23 4.56 -11.03 9.42
N THR A 24 5.76 -10.49 9.53
CA THR A 24 6.14 -9.28 8.79
C THR A 24 7.35 -9.55 7.92
N ILE A 25 7.26 -9.17 6.65
CA ILE A 25 8.38 -9.10 5.71
C ILE A 25 8.70 -7.62 5.52
N ARG A 26 9.95 -7.24 5.75
CA ARG A 26 10.46 -5.91 5.47
C ARG A 26 11.34 -5.91 4.24
N LEU A 27 11.03 -5.06 3.28
CA LEU A 27 11.86 -4.76 2.12
C LEU A 27 12.40 -3.35 2.24
N THR A 28 13.67 -3.20 1.90
CA THR A 28 14.35 -1.91 1.80
C THR A 28 14.76 -1.71 0.34
N VAL A 29 14.28 -0.65 -0.29
CA VAL A 29 14.49 -0.37 -1.71
C VAL A 29 15.25 0.92 -1.89
N SER A 30 16.46 0.83 -2.44
CA SER A 30 17.25 2.00 -2.80
C SER A 30 16.58 2.77 -3.95
N PRO A 31 16.60 4.12 -3.94
CA PRO A 31 16.13 4.93 -5.06
C PRO A 31 16.88 4.64 -6.39
N HIS A 32 18.09 4.08 -6.29
CA HIS A 32 18.94 3.69 -7.43
C HIS A 32 18.80 2.21 -7.80
N ALA A 33 17.94 1.44 -7.13
CA ALA A 33 17.74 0.03 -7.45
C ALA A 33 17.29 -0.16 -8.90
N ASP A 34 17.73 -1.26 -9.50
CA ASP A 34 17.17 -1.72 -10.78
C ASP A 34 15.73 -2.18 -10.54
N PHE A 35 14.78 -1.51 -11.17
CA PHE A 35 13.36 -1.78 -10.99
C PHE A 35 12.97 -3.22 -11.41
N ARG A 36 13.72 -3.83 -12.34
CA ARG A 36 13.52 -5.24 -12.71
C ARG A 36 13.80 -6.19 -11.54
N GLN A 37 14.83 -5.89 -10.75
CA GLN A 37 15.11 -6.67 -9.53
C GLN A 37 13.99 -6.52 -8.49
N VAL A 38 13.44 -5.31 -8.36
CA VAL A 38 12.31 -5.07 -7.46
C VAL A 38 11.08 -5.88 -7.87
N ILE A 39 10.74 -5.88 -9.16
CA ILE A 39 9.65 -6.70 -9.72
C ILE A 39 9.87 -8.18 -9.40
N ARG A 40 11.07 -8.69 -9.64
CA ARG A 40 11.41 -10.09 -9.39
C ARG A 40 11.23 -10.45 -7.91
N ILE A 41 11.77 -9.65 -7.01
CA ILE A 41 11.69 -9.93 -5.56
C ILE A 41 10.24 -9.86 -5.06
N LEU A 42 9.48 -8.86 -5.47
CA LEU A 42 8.05 -8.81 -5.15
C LEU A 42 7.29 -10.00 -5.74
N GLY A 43 7.73 -10.51 -6.90
CA GLY A 43 7.18 -11.72 -7.51
C GLY A 43 7.40 -12.99 -6.67
N GLU A 44 8.51 -13.08 -5.96
CA GLU A 44 8.87 -14.24 -5.12
C GLU A 44 8.19 -14.23 -3.73
N ILE A 45 7.65 -13.09 -3.28
CA ILE A 45 6.96 -13.02 -1.99
C ILE A 45 5.62 -13.76 -2.08
N GLN A 46 5.39 -14.69 -1.19
CA GLN A 46 4.10 -15.37 -1.07
C GLN A 46 3.09 -14.45 -0.39
N ILE A 47 2.05 -14.07 -1.13
CA ILE A 47 0.90 -13.33 -0.63
C ILE A 47 -0.14 -14.35 -0.14
N PRO A 48 -0.70 -14.20 1.08
CA PRO A 48 -1.75 -15.10 1.53
C PRO A 48 -2.99 -14.96 0.61
N PRO A 49 -3.79 -16.01 0.45
CA PRO A 49 -5.02 -15.92 -0.34
C PRO A 49 -5.93 -14.80 0.17
N THR A 50 -6.29 -13.86 -0.69
CA THR A 50 -7.18 -12.73 -0.39
C THR A 50 -8.38 -12.71 -1.35
N GLN A 51 -9.33 -11.79 -1.14
CA GLN A 51 -10.41 -11.57 -2.08
C GLN A 51 -9.94 -10.93 -3.39
N VAL A 52 -8.77 -10.31 -3.37
CA VAL A 52 -8.11 -9.68 -4.52
C VAL A 52 -7.02 -10.60 -5.03
N SER A 53 -6.79 -10.66 -6.35
CA SER A 53 -5.72 -11.47 -6.91
C SER A 53 -4.34 -10.92 -6.54
N ASP A 54 -3.36 -11.82 -6.38
CA ASP A 54 -1.97 -11.48 -6.10
C ASP A 54 -1.39 -10.49 -7.11
N GLU A 55 -1.75 -10.64 -8.39
CA GLU A 55 -1.28 -9.78 -9.47
C GLU A 55 -1.74 -8.32 -9.27
N HIS A 56 -3.00 -8.11 -8.89
CA HIS A 56 -3.52 -6.77 -8.60
C HIS A 56 -2.84 -6.16 -7.38
N ILE A 57 -2.61 -6.95 -6.32
CA ILE A 57 -1.91 -6.51 -5.12
C ILE A 57 -0.48 -6.08 -5.47
N ARG A 58 0.27 -6.94 -6.19
CA ARG A 58 1.64 -6.64 -6.63
C ARG A 58 1.69 -5.43 -7.54
N PHE A 59 0.77 -5.34 -8.49
CA PHE A 59 0.70 -4.20 -9.41
C PHE A 59 0.48 -2.87 -8.66
N ALA A 60 -0.45 -2.85 -7.71
CA ALA A 60 -0.69 -1.66 -6.89
C ALA A 60 0.54 -1.26 -6.06
N ILE A 61 1.23 -2.22 -5.44
CA ILE A 61 2.48 -1.96 -4.70
C ILE A 61 3.56 -1.41 -5.63
N LEU A 62 3.75 -2.02 -6.82
CA LEU A 62 4.75 -1.58 -7.79
C LEU A 62 4.49 -0.15 -8.30
N GLU A 63 3.23 0.20 -8.55
CA GLU A 63 2.85 1.56 -8.98
C GLU A 63 3.17 2.60 -7.89
N LEU A 64 2.86 2.31 -6.63
CA LEU A 64 3.19 3.19 -5.51
C LEU A 64 4.70 3.31 -5.31
N LEU A 65 5.41 2.19 -5.37
CA LEU A 65 6.86 2.17 -5.24
C LEU A 65 7.57 2.93 -6.36
N ASN A 66 7.08 2.80 -7.61
CA ASN A 66 7.60 3.57 -8.73
C ASN A 66 7.43 5.09 -8.52
N ASN A 67 6.30 5.51 -7.94
CA ASN A 67 6.08 6.90 -7.56
C ASN A 67 7.10 7.36 -6.50
N SER A 68 7.33 6.54 -5.47
CA SER A 68 8.30 6.82 -4.41
C SER A 68 9.73 6.91 -4.96
N ILE A 69 10.16 5.96 -5.81
CA ILE A 69 11.49 5.99 -6.45
C ILE A 69 11.68 7.26 -7.27
N ARG A 70 10.65 7.64 -8.06
CA ARG A 70 10.70 8.86 -8.86
C ARG A 70 10.82 10.10 -7.97
N ALA A 71 10.01 10.21 -6.91
CA ALA A 71 10.06 11.34 -5.99
C ALA A 71 11.42 11.48 -5.30
N HIS A 72 12.04 10.36 -4.90
CA HIS A 72 13.40 10.35 -4.35
C HIS A 72 14.44 10.82 -5.35
N ARG A 73 14.37 10.36 -6.61
CA ARG A 73 15.30 10.79 -7.67
C ARG A 73 15.16 12.27 -8.00
N GLU A 74 13.92 12.78 -8.06
CA GLU A 74 13.63 14.19 -8.33
C GLU A 74 14.12 15.12 -7.19
N LYS A 75 14.22 14.59 -5.97
CA LYS A 75 14.69 15.32 -4.78
C LYS A 75 16.13 15.00 -4.40
N GLU A 76 16.79 14.12 -5.14
CA GLU A 76 18.13 13.61 -4.79
C GLU A 76 18.19 13.04 -3.37
N GLU A 77 17.08 12.45 -2.92
CA GLU A 77 16.95 11.87 -1.59
C GLU A 77 17.60 10.48 -1.54
N PRO A 78 18.70 10.29 -0.78
CA PRO A 78 19.47 9.06 -0.80
C PRO A 78 18.89 7.94 0.10
N ARG A 79 17.98 8.27 1.02
CA ARG A 79 17.42 7.28 1.95
C ARG A 79 16.65 6.21 1.19
N ASP A 80 16.60 5.02 1.77
CA ASP A 80 15.86 3.90 1.21
C ASP A 80 14.35 4.04 1.45
N ILE A 81 13.57 3.52 0.51
CA ILE A 81 12.13 3.35 0.63
C ILE A 81 11.87 2.07 1.42
N LEU A 82 11.01 2.13 2.42
CA LEU A 82 10.68 1.00 3.29
C LEU A 82 9.31 0.44 2.93
N ILE A 83 9.23 -0.89 2.79
CA ILE A 83 7.96 -1.60 2.55
C ILE A 83 7.83 -2.68 3.62
N ASP A 84 6.82 -2.57 4.45
CA ASP A 84 6.45 -3.59 5.43
C ASP A 84 5.18 -4.31 4.96
N MET A 85 5.25 -5.63 4.83
CA MET A 85 4.11 -6.49 4.52
C MET A 85 3.84 -7.36 5.74
N THR A 86 2.71 -7.13 6.40
CA THR A 86 2.34 -7.83 7.64
C THR A 86 1.06 -8.61 7.43
N VAL A 87 1.07 -9.87 7.83
CA VAL A 87 -0.14 -10.68 7.96
C VAL A 87 -0.46 -10.80 9.44
N ASP A 88 -1.58 -10.23 9.84
CA ASP A 88 -2.05 -10.20 11.22
C ASP A 88 -3.58 -10.31 11.26
N ASP A 89 -4.07 -11.17 12.14
CA ASP A 89 -5.51 -11.38 12.40
C ASP A 89 -6.37 -11.56 11.14
N GLY A 90 -5.88 -12.37 10.18
CA GLY A 90 -6.60 -12.63 8.93
C GLY A 90 -6.59 -11.46 7.94
N ARG A 91 -5.63 -10.57 8.05
CA ARG A 91 -5.52 -9.37 7.25
C ARG A 91 -4.09 -9.20 6.73
N LEU A 92 -3.95 -8.88 5.47
CA LEU A 92 -2.70 -8.41 4.89
C LEU A 92 -2.67 -6.88 4.97
N VAL A 93 -1.65 -6.35 5.61
CA VAL A 93 -1.36 -4.91 5.67
C VAL A 93 -0.04 -4.65 4.97
N VAL A 94 -0.03 -3.69 4.05
CA VAL A 94 1.19 -3.22 3.39
C VAL A 94 1.41 -1.76 3.75
N ALA A 95 2.55 -1.43 4.34
CA ALA A 95 2.96 -0.06 4.63
C ALA A 95 4.14 0.31 3.73
N ILE A 96 4.00 1.40 2.97
CA ILE A 96 5.06 1.94 2.11
C ILE A 96 5.43 3.31 2.65
N ARG A 97 6.69 3.48 3.05
CA ARG A 97 7.22 4.73 3.54
C ARG A 97 8.30 5.25 2.61
N ASP A 98 8.15 6.47 2.16
CA ASP A 98 9.13 7.20 1.39
C ASP A 98 9.54 8.50 2.05
N PHE A 99 10.62 9.10 1.53
CA PHE A 99 11.18 10.37 1.98
C PHE A 99 11.30 11.38 0.82
N GLY A 100 10.58 11.16 -0.26
CA GLY A 100 10.60 11.97 -1.48
C GLY A 100 9.88 13.32 -1.38
N GLY A 101 9.60 13.81 -0.15
CA GLY A 101 9.02 15.15 0.07
C GLY A 101 7.52 15.25 -0.16
N GLY A 102 6.84 14.14 -0.42
CA GLY A 102 5.41 14.11 -0.69
C GLY A 102 5.01 14.81 -2.01
N PHE A 103 3.73 15.10 -2.16
CA PHE A 103 3.19 15.78 -3.35
C PHE A 103 2.02 16.67 -2.98
N ASP A 104 1.72 17.65 -3.83
CA ASP A 104 0.57 18.52 -3.66
C ASP A 104 -0.73 17.78 -4.03
N PRO A 105 -1.61 17.46 -3.07
CA PRO A 105 -2.86 16.75 -3.35
C PRO A 105 -3.81 17.50 -4.28
N SER A 106 -3.74 18.83 -4.30
CA SER A 106 -4.60 19.66 -5.17
C SER A 106 -4.29 19.50 -6.66
N ARG A 107 -3.11 18.91 -6.96
CA ARG A 107 -2.71 18.61 -8.34
C ARG A 107 -3.23 17.27 -8.85
N LEU A 108 -3.85 16.46 -8.02
CA LEU A 108 -4.52 15.24 -8.49
C LEU A 108 -5.78 15.60 -9.28
N PRO A 109 -6.17 14.80 -10.28
CA PRO A 109 -7.39 15.01 -11.06
C PRO A 109 -8.65 14.60 -10.28
N TYR A 110 -8.51 14.22 -9.03
CA TYR A 110 -9.58 13.80 -8.13
C TYR A 110 -9.20 14.11 -6.67
N GLU A 111 -10.18 14.22 -5.84
CA GLU A 111 -9.95 14.37 -4.40
C GLU A 111 -9.34 13.09 -3.79
N LEU A 112 -8.31 13.26 -2.95
CA LEU A 112 -7.59 12.14 -2.35
C LEU A 112 -8.52 11.20 -1.56
N ASN A 113 -9.59 11.73 -0.96
CA ASN A 113 -10.58 10.98 -0.20
C ASN A 113 -11.78 10.49 -1.02
N ALA A 114 -11.84 10.81 -2.32
CA ALA A 114 -12.94 10.34 -3.17
C ALA A 114 -12.99 8.81 -3.24
N ASP A 115 -14.20 8.26 -3.29
CA ASP A 115 -14.40 6.85 -3.55
C ASP A 115 -13.93 6.52 -4.98
N PRO A 116 -13.00 5.58 -5.17
CA PRO A 116 -12.50 5.20 -6.49
C PRO A 116 -13.59 4.68 -7.42
N ALA A 117 -14.71 4.19 -6.91
CA ALA A 117 -15.85 3.76 -7.72
C ALA A 117 -16.58 4.94 -8.40
N THR A 118 -16.48 6.14 -7.82
CA THR A 118 -17.14 7.34 -8.36
C THR A 118 -16.25 8.10 -9.35
N LEU A 119 -14.98 7.72 -9.51
CA LEU A 119 -14.03 8.45 -10.35
C LEU A 119 -14.20 8.08 -11.82
N ASN A 120 -14.50 9.07 -12.63
CA ASN A 120 -14.55 8.93 -14.09
C ASN A 120 -13.19 9.28 -14.71
N LEU A 121 -12.41 8.24 -15.06
CA LEU A 121 -11.09 8.40 -15.69
C LEU A 121 -11.17 8.89 -17.15
N GLN A 122 -12.37 8.97 -17.74
CA GLN A 122 -12.62 9.50 -19.08
C GLN A 122 -13.19 10.92 -19.03
N SER A 123 -13.21 11.55 -17.85
CA SER A 123 -13.68 12.92 -17.73
C SER A 123 -12.74 13.91 -18.42
N PRO A 124 -13.26 15.03 -18.95
CA PRO A 124 -12.43 16.09 -19.56
C PRO A 124 -11.35 16.61 -18.61
N SER A 125 -11.63 16.70 -17.31
CA SER A 125 -10.68 17.10 -16.29
C SER A 125 -9.52 16.10 -16.15
N PHE A 126 -9.79 14.79 -16.31
CA PHE A 126 -8.77 13.76 -16.29
C PHE A 126 -7.90 13.78 -17.56
N GLU A 127 -8.52 14.00 -18.72
CA GLU A 127 -7.78 14.16 -19.97
C GLU A 127 -6.87 15.39 -19.96
N GLU A 128 -7.37 16.52 -19.46
CA GLU A 128 -6.56 17.74 -19.29
C GLU A 128 -5.38 17.52 -18.35
N TYR A 129 -5.62 16.82 -17.24
CA TYR A 129 -4.59 16.43 -16.31
C TYR A 129 -3.51 15.56 -16.98
N GLN A 130 -3.90 14.56 -17.78
CA GLN A 130 -2.97 13.72 -18.52
C GLN A 130 -2.14 14.54 -19.52
N LYS A 131 -2.76 15.44 -20.28
CA LYS A 131 -2.08 16.34 -21.22
C LYS A 131 -1.06 17.22 -20.49
N ARG A 132 -1.46 17.84 -19.38
CA ARG A 132 -0.58 18.69 -18.54
C ARG A 132 0.64 17.95 -17.99
N ASN A 133 0.49 16.67 -17.71
CA ASN A 133 1.57 15.80 -17.19
C ASN A 133 2.28 14.98 -18.29
N GLY A 134 2.14 15.35 -19.57
CA GLY A 134 2.78 14.68 -20.71
C GLY A 134 2.36 13.24 -20.87
N TYR A 135 1.08 12.92 -20.60
CA TYR A 135 0.53 11.55 -20.63
C TYR A 135 1.26 10.55 -19.70
N LYS A 136 2.06 11.04 -18.76
CA LYS A 136 2.62 10.20 -17.72
C LYS A 136 1.47 9.73 -16.82
N ARG A 137 1.53 8.49 -16.36
CA ARG A 137 0.52 7.88 -15.46
C ARG A 137 0.61 8.44 -14.02
N PHE A 138 0.76 9.75 -13.90
CA PHE A 138 0.83 10.41 -12.61
C PHE A 138 -0.53 10.29 -11.89
N GLY A 139 -0.55 9.99 -10.61
CA GLY A 139 -1.78 9.82 -9.83
C GLY A 139 -2.51 8.48 -10.03
N MET A 140 -2.21 7.73 -11.09
CA MET A 140 -2.84 6.42 -11.35
C MET A 140 -2.49 5.39 -10.28
N GLY A 141 -1.27 5.41 -9.74
CA GLY A 141 -0.85 4.46 -8.70
C GLY A 141 -1.71 4.55 -7.44
N ILE A 142 -2.05 5.77 -7.00
CA ILE A 142 -2.95 5.98 -5.86
C ILE A 142 -4.36 5.48 -6.18
N TYR A 143 -4.88 5.78 -7.37
CA TYR A 143 -6.18 5.29 -7.82
C TYR A 143 -6.23 3.76 -7.85
N VAL A 144 -5.23 3.11 -8.44
CA VAL A 144 -5.13 1.65 -8.51
C VAL A 144 -5.08 1.05 -7.11
N ALA A 145 -4.26 1.59 -6.21
CA ALA A 145 -4.16 1.11 -4.84
C ALA A 145 -5.49 1.24 -4.08
N LYS A 146 -6.18 2.38 -4.21
CA LYS A 146 -7.51 2.58 -3.61
C LYS A 146 -8.57 1.63 -4.16
N LYS A 147 -8.48 1.24 -5.43
CA LYS A 147 -9.40 0.29 -6.05
C LYS A 147 -9.08 -1.17 -5.70
N THR A 148 -7.83 -1.46 -5.43
CA THR A 148 -7.34 -2.82 -5.14
C THR A 148 -7.55 -3.20 -3.68
N PHE A 149 -7.30 -2.27 -2.77
CA PHE A 149 -7.34 -2.55 -1.33
C PHE A 149 -8.63 -2.01 -0.71
N SER A 150 -9.22 -2.78 0.21
CA SER A 150 -10.41 -2.36 0.96
C SER A 150 -10.11 -1.21 1.94
N GLU A 151 -8.85 -1.05 2.31
CA GLU A 151 -8.39 0.03 3.15
C GLU A 151 -7.19 0.73 2.50
N PHE A 152 -7.27 2.03 2.42
CA PHE A 152 -6.23 2.91 1.92
C PHE A 152 -6.09 4.12 2.83
N ARG A 153 -4.89 4.35 3.32
CA ARG A 153 -4.56 5.54 4.11
C ARG A 153 -3.25 6.13 3.59
N LEU A 154 -3.24 7.42 3.30
CA LEU A 154 -2.04 8.19 2.97
C LEU A 154 -1.85 9.30 4.01
N VAL A 155 -0.64 9.40 4.52
CA VAL A 155 -0.24 10.40 5.50
C VAL A 155 1.03 11.07 5.01
N PHE A 156 1.07 12.40 5.07
CA PHE A 156 2.31 13.15 4.88
C PHE A 156 3.06 13.21 6.20
N LEU A 157 4.38 13.19 6.14
CA LEU A 157 5.27 13.17 7.30
C LEU A 157 6.12 14.44 7.35
N ASP A 158 6.21 15.03 8.56
CA ASP A 158 7.10 16.17 8.83
C ASP A 158 8.57 15.73 9.03
N THR A 159 9.47 16.67 9.32
CA THR A 159 10.88 16.42 9.59
C THR A 159 11.15 15.56 10.83
N ARG A 160 10.15 15.33 11.67
CA ARG A 160 10.21 14.47 12.87
C ARG A 160 9.44 13.17 12.66
N ASP A 161 9.13 12.83 11.39
CA ASP A 161 8.37 11.63 11.03
C ASP A 161 6.94 11.57 11.62
N ARG A 162 6.34 12.70 11.91
CA ARG A 162 4.98 12.78 12.46
C ARG A 162 3.98 13.14 11.36
N PRO A 163 2.75 12.60 11.44
CA PRO A 163 1.68 13.01 10.56
C PRO A 163 1.48 14.52 10.56
N ALA A 164 1.43 15.10 9.37
CA ALA A 164 1.25 16.53 9.16
C ALA A 164 0.37 16.80 7.93
N PRO A 165 -0.36 17.91 7.87
CA PRO A 165 -1.03 18.32 6.65
C PRO A 165 0.01 18.66 5.58
N TRP A 166 -0.37 18.45 4.31
CA TRP A 166 0.49 18.87 3.20
C TRP A 166 0.80 20.36 3.29
N THR A 167 2.08 20.68 3.31
CA THR A 167 2.60 22.05 3.24
C THR A 167 3.89 22.03 2.45
N PRO A 168 4.04 22.83 1.39
CA PRO A 168 5.25 22.90 0.59
C PRO A 168 6.49 23.16 1.45
N GLY A 169 7.54 22.35 1.27
CA GLY A 169 8.82 22.47 1.98
C GLY A 169 8.82 22.02 3.45
N LYS A 170 7.66 21.63 4.03
CA LYS A 170 7.56 21.12 5.41
C LYS A 170 7.36 19.62 5.49
N VAL A 171 6.88 19.01 4.41
CA VAL A 171 6.69 17.57 4.29
C VAL A 171 7.99 16.95 3.77
N THR A 172 8.45 15.90 4.43
CA THR A 172 9.69 15.17 4.09
C THR A 172 9.42 13.84 3.41
N GLY A 173 8.20 13.33 3.47
CA GLY A 173 7.84 12.05 2.86
C GLY A 173 6.39 11.68 3.03
N THR A 174 6.06 10.43 2.64
CA THR A 174 4.72 9.87 2.82
C THR A 174 4.78 8.51 3.50
N LEU A 175 3.68 8.16 4.17
CA LEU A 175 3.38 6.81 4.62
C LEU A 175 2.04 6.40 4.02
N ILE A 176 2.05 5.38 3.18
CA ILE A 176 0.84 4.77 2.62
C ILE A 176 0.62 3.44 3.32
N THR A 177 -0.57 3.24 3.87
CA THR A 177 -0.99 1.98 4.48
C THR A 177 -2.17 1.42 3.70
N LEU A 178 -2.04 0.16 3.29
CA LEU A 178 -3.00 -0.60 2.50
C LEU A 178 -3.45 -1.81 3.30
N GLY A 179 -4.74 -2.14 3.27
CA GLY A 179 -5.26 -3.32 3.97
C GLY A 179 -6.24 -4.11 3.10
N VAL A 180 -6.16 -5.46 3.18
CA VAL A 180 -7.11 -6.37 2.55
C VAL A 180 -7.30 -7.63 3.43
N GLN A 181 -8.53 -8.14 3.49
CA GLN A 181 -8.84 -9.36 4.24
C GLN A 181 -8.32 -10.61 3.53
N THR A 182 -7.80 -11.56 4.31
CA THR A 182 -7.45 -12.88 3.80
C THR A 182 -8.68 -13.78 3.75
N ARG A 183 -8.75 -14.71 2.78
CA ARG A 183 -9.94 -15.56 2.58
C ARG A 183 -10.27 -16.47 3.76
N GLY A 184 -9.28 -16.94 4.49
CA GLY A 184 -9.48 -17.84 5.63
C GLY A 184 -10.22 -17.20 6.81
N HIS A 185 -10.14 -15.89 6.96
CA HIS A 185 -10.73 -15.15 8.08
C HIS A 185 -12.15 -14.65 7.75
N ALA A 186 -12.42 -14.33 6.47
CA ALA A 186 -13.75 -13.94 6.02
C ALA A 186 -14.79 -15.05 6.25
N ALA A 187 -14.44 -16.31 5.97
CA ALA A 187 -15.31 -17.46 6.20
C ALA A 187 -15.65 -17.68 7.69
N ALA A 188 -14.72 -17.35 8.61
CA ALA A 188 -14.94 -17.48 10.05
C ALA A 188 -15.88 -16.36 10.59
N ALA A 189 -15.81 -15.16 10.02
CA ALA A 189 -16.64 -14.03 10.42
C ALA A 189 -18.11 -14.23 9.98
N ASP A 190 -18.33 -14.71 8.75
CA ASP A 190 -19.67 -15.01 8.23
C ASP A 190 -20.31 -16.19 8.96
N GLY A 191 -19.56 -17.24 9.31
CA GLY A 191 -20.01 -18.35 10.12
C GLY A 191 -20.41 -17.95 11.55
N ALA A 192 -19.70 -17.03 12.17
CA ALA A 192 -19.99 -16.52 13.50
C ALA A 192 -21.24 -15.60 13.52
N ALA A 193 -21.51 -14.88 12.44
CA ALA A 193 -22.71 -14.06 12.29
C ALA A 193 -23.95 -14.93 12.06
N ALA A 194 -23.86 -15.98 11.25
CA ALA A 194 -24.93 -16.94 11.01
C ALA A 194 -25.32 -17.71 12.30
N ALA A 195 -24.33 -18.16 13.07
CA ALA A 195 -24.56 -18.87 14.33
C ALA A 195 -25.23 -17.99 15.43
N ARG A 196 -25.04 -16.67 15.40
CA ARG A 196 -25.70 -15.73 16.32
C ARG A 196 -27.15 -15.42 15.89
N GLY A 197 -27.45 -15.52 14.58
CA GLY A 197 -28.78 -15.30 14.06
C GLY A 197 -29.75 -16.45 14.40
N GLU A 198 -29.32 -17.70 14.40
CA GLU A 198 -30.14 -18.87 14.75
C GLU A 198 -30.46 -18.97 16.25
N ALA A 199 -29.58 -18.44 17.14
CA ALA A 199 -29.84 -18.45 18.59
C ALA A 199 -30.90 -17.44 19.04
N ALA A 200 -31.28 -16.48 18.21
CA ALA A 200 -32.23 -15.42 18.54
C ALA A 200 -33.73 -15.78 18.22
N TYR A 201 -34.00 -16.88 17.51
CA TYR A 201 -35.35 -17.28 17.10
C TYR A 201 -35.86 -18.56 17.75
N GLY A 202 -35.19 -19.08 18.77
CA GLY A 202 -35.57 -20.26 19.52
C GLY A 202 -36.01 -19.95 20.95
N LYS A 203 -37.15 -19.26 21.14
CA LYS A 203 -37.95 -19.29 22.38
C LYS A 203 -39.39 -18.98 22.05
#